data_a74623b8d6a0e533326734985d17d23d
#
_entry.id   a74623b8d6a0e533326734985d17d23d
#
_cell.length_a   1.000
_cell.length_b   1.000
_cell.length_c   1.000
_cell.angle_alpha   90.00
_cell.angle_beta   90.00
_cell.angle_gamma   90.00
#
_symmetry.space_group_name_H-M   'P 1'
#
loop_
_entity.id
_entity.type
_entity.pdbx_description
1 polymer ?
#
loop_
_entity_poly.entity_id
_entity_poly.type
_entity_poly.pdbx_seq_one_letter_code
_entity_poly.pdbx_strand_id
1 'polypeptide(L)'
;FTKKPGNYHIEAKNTGNTLKLDKIWYTFPLGDNTTVWVGPAIENYYMMAATPSIYKPGVLKAFKLGGNGAVFGASTDGGAGIKYEFGDSGLAMSTNYVGKGSLSSSGILTDGDKSKIDTMIAFTKPQYHASVTYSKQHAGWDAHEYYSTELIHGNVGSTTKLSSDTNADAYALRAYWRPENS
;
A
#
# COMPACT_ATOMS: atom_id res chain seq x y z
N PHE A 1 -17.17 27.02 -5.99
CA PHE A 1 -16.38 25.77 -6.01
C PHE A 1 -14.92 26.14 -6.18
N THR A 2 -14.18 26.24 -5.08
CA THR A 2 -12.71 26.31 -5.12
C THR A 2 -12.20 24.93 -5.40
N LYS A 3 -11.90 24.63 -6.66
CA LYS A 3 -11.19 23.39 -7.02
C LYS A 3 -9.80 23.41 -6.38
N LYS A 4 -9.57 22.54 -5.42
CA LYS A 4 -8.19 22.30 -4.94
C LYS A 4 -7.38 21.77 -6.13
N PRO A 5 -6.21 22.36 -6.46
CA PRO A 5 -5.39 21.86 -7.54
C PRO A 5 -4.87 20.47 -7.22
N GLY A 6 -4.68 19.62 -8.21
CA GLY A 6 -3.94 18.38 -8.08
C GLY A 6 -2.44 18.65 -7.91
N ASN A 7 -1.73 17.70 -7.35
CA ASN A 7 -0.30 17.79 -7.10
C ASN A 7 0.46 16.62 -7.72
N TYR A 8 1.63 16.91 -8.30
CA TYR A 8 2.60 15.88 -8.66
C TYR A 8 3.49 15.55 -7.47
N HIS A 9 3.78 14.28 -7.29
CA HIS A 9 4.81 13.82 -6.39
C HIS A 9 5.94 13.21 -7.20
N ILE A 10 7.17 13.67 -6.96
CA ILE A 10 8.37 13.16 -7.60
C ILE A 10 9.40 12.89 -6.51
N GLU A 11 9.89 11.67 -6.42
CA GLU A 11 10.93 11.26 -5.49
C GLU A 11 12.11 10.67 -6.27
N ALA A 12 13.30 11.17 -6.00
CA ALA A 12 14.53 10.69 -6.60
C ALA A 12 15.40 9.97 -5.57
N LYS A 13 16.04 8.90 -6.00
CA LYS A 13 16.94 8.10 -5.18
C LYS A 13 18.38 8.21 -5.72
N ASN A 14 19.31 8.50 -4.85
CA ASN A 14 20.73 8.44 -5.17
C ASN A 14 21.23 6.99 -5.06
N THR A 15 21.77 6.46 -6.14
CA THR A 15 22.36 5.11 -6.21
C THR A 15 23.85 5.19 -6.53
N GLY A 16 24.61 5.93 -5.72
CA GLY A 16 26.02 6.22 -6.00
C GLY A 16 26.17 7.41 -6.94
N ASN A 17 26.73 7.22 -8.14
CA ASN A 17 26.96 8.30 -9.10
C ASN A 17 25.79 8.60 -10.05
N THR A 18 24.62 7.97 -9.84
CA THR A 18 23.45 8.10 -10.72
C THR A 18 22.21 8.54 -9.96
N LEU A 19 21.52 9.54 -10.50
CA LEU A 19 20.20 9.93 -10.03
C LEU A 19 19.15 9.04 -10.69
N LYS A 20 18.40 8.28 -9.91
CA LYS A 20 17.31 7.44 -10.39
C LYS A 20 15.97 7.98 -9.91
N LEU A 21 14.99 8.07 -10.81
CA LEU A 21 13.60 8.36 -10.43
C LEU A 21 13.08 7.15 -9.63
N ASP A 22 12.68 7.39 -8.39
CA ASP A 22 12.17 6.35 -7.49
C ASP A 22 10.64 6.27 -7.56
N LYS A 23 10.00 7.43 -7.44
CA LYS A 23 8.54 7.51 -7.45
C LYS A 23 8.06 8.72 -8.25
N ILE A 24 6.95 8.54 -8.95
CA ILE A 24 6.23 9.62 -9.63
C ILE A 24 4.74 9.28 -9.72
N TRP A 25 3.89 10.17 -9.23
CA TRP A 25 2.45 10.07 -9.38
C TRP A 25 1.77 11.43 -9.34
N TYR A 26 0.52 11.44 -9.74
CA TYR A 26 -0.35 12.60 -9.65
C TYR A 26 -1.49 12.32 -8.67
N THR A 27 -1.77 13.30 -7.82
CA THR A 27 -2.87 13.27 -6.85
C THR A 27 -3.82 14.42 -7.18
N PHE A 28 -5.11 14.14 -7.26
CA PHE A 28 -6.11 15.18 -7.49
C PHE A 28 -7.39 14.92 -6.69
N PRO A 29 -8.07 15.99 -6.26
CA PRO A 29 -9.38 15.89 -5.63
C PRO A 29 -10.46 15.68 -6.68
N LEU A 30 -11.44 14.83 -6.34
CA LEU A 30 -12.67 14.64 -7.07
C LEU A 30 -13.84 15.05 -6.17
N GLY A 31 -14.22 16.33 -6.22
CA GLY A 31 -15.12 16.93 -5.23
C GLY A 31 -14.41 17.25 -3.91
N ASP A 32 -15.17 17.38 -2.84
CA ASP A 32 -14.66 17.82 -1.54
C ASP A 32 -14.09 16.68 -0.68
N ASN A 33 -14.64 15.50 -0.85
CA ASN A 33 -14.37 14.35 0.03
C ASN A 33 -13.59 13.21 -0.63
N THR A 34 -13.27 13.33 -1.92
CA THR A 34 -12.60 12.26 -2.66
C THR A 34 -11.22 12.67 -3.10
N THR A 35 -10.24 11.81 -2.88
CA THR A 35 -8.87 11.95 -3.39
C THR A 35 -8.56 10.78 -4.31
N VAL A 36 -7.97 11.08 -5.46
CA VAL A 36 -7.55 10.09 -6.46
C VAL A 36 -6.06 10.20 -6.69
N TRP A 37 -5.41 9.07 -6.83
CA TRP A 37 -4.00 8.94 -7.20
C TRP A 37 -3.87 8.11 -8.46
N VAL A 38 -2.92 8.47 -9.30
CA VAL A 38 -2.53 7.69 -10.47
C VAL A 38 -1.08 7.96 -10.81
N GLY A 39 -0.34 6.94 -11.12
CA GLY A 39 1.05 7.11 -11.51
C GLY A 39 1.74 5.85 -11.98
N PRO A 40 2.81 5.99 -12.76
CA PRO A 40 3.60 4.85 -13.22
C PRO A 40 4.53 4.26 -12.15
N ALA A 41 4.76 4.98 -11.04
CA ALA A 41 5.64 4.56 -9.95
C ALA A 41 5.08 5.07 -8.61
N ILE A 42 4.18 4.31 -8.01
CA ILE A 42 3.53 4.62 -6.73
C ILE A 42 3.46 3.37 -5.85
N GLU A 43 3.59 3.55 -4.55
CA GLU A 43 3.41 2.45 -3.60
C GLU A 43 1.98 2.47 -3.03
N ASN A 44 1.41 1.28 -2.80
CA ASN A 44 0.03 1.10 -2.34
C ASN A 44 -0.33 1.91 -1.09
N TYR A 45 0.57 1.98 -0.10
CA TYR A 45 0.24 2.62 1.18
C TYR A 45 0.08 4.15 1.11
N TYR A 46 0.52 4.82 0.03
CA TYR A 46 0.22 6.25 -0.19
C TYR A 46 -1.24 6.51 -0.54
N MET A 47 -1.94 5.48 -1.03
CA MET A 47 -3.31 5.57 -1.51
C MET A 47 -4.34 5.03 -0.49
N MET A 48 -3.91 4.74 0.73
CA MET A 48 -4.77 4.19 1.78
C MET A 48 -5.52 5.28 2.55
N ALA A 49 -6.66 4.93 3.14
CA ALA A 49 -7.47 5.81 3.97
C ALA A 49 -6.73 6.33 5.20
N ALA A 50 -5.79 5.54 5.71
CA ALA A 50 -4.89 5.92 6.80
C ALA A 50 -3.50 5.32 6.58
N THR A 51 -2.48 5.98 7.12
CA THR A 51 -1.09 5.48 7.05
C THR A 51 -0.95 4.16 7.79
N PRO A 52 -0.13 3.21 7.29
CA PRO A 52 0.10 1.92 7.94
C PRO A 52 0.65 2.01 9.36
N SER A 53 1.38 3.07 9.68
CA SER A 53 1.98 3.25 11.00
C SER A 53 2.06 4.73 11.38
N ILE A 54 1.94 5.01 12.68
CA ILE A 54 2.22 6.34 13.25
C ILE A 54 3.70 6.53 13.58
N TYR A 55 4.49 5.47 13.58
CA TYR A 55 5.91 5.52 13.92
C TYR A 55 6.73 6.08 12.76
N LYS A 56 7.60 7.04 13.08
CA LYS A 56 8.54 7.59 12.10
C LYS A 56 9.64 6.57 11.77
N PRO A 57 10.09 6.50 10.50
CA PRO A 57 11.03 5.46 10.05
C PRO A 57 12.41 5.45 10.73
N GLY A 58 12.82 6.52 11.39
CA GLY A 58 14.18 6.66 11.90
C GLY A 58 14.53 5.76 13.08
N VAL A 59 13.63 5.59 14.04
CA VAL A 59 13.91 4.89 15.30
C VAL A 59 13.30 3.50 15.34
N LEU A 60 12.09 3.34 14.79
CA LEU A 60 11.34 2.09 14.81
C LEU A 60 11.01 1.61 13.40
N LYS A 61 12.03 1.44 12.58
CA LYS A 61 11.90 1.05 11.17
C LYS A 61 11.12 -0.26 10.98
N ALA A 62 11.25 -1.20 11.92
CA ALA A 62 10.49 -2.45 11.90
C ALA A 62 8.97 -2.26 11.96
N PHE A 63 8.51 -1.14 12.54
CA PHE A 63 7.09 -0.81 12.67
C PHE A 63 6.58 0.14 11.57
N LYS A 64 7.41 0.49 10.59
CA LYS A 64 7.04 1.40 9.49
C LYS A 64 5.74 0.99 8.79
N LEU A 65 5.56 -0.32 8.59
CA LEU A 65 4.37 -0.88 7.94
C LEU A 65 3.40 -1.54 8.96
N GLY A 66 3.37 -1.02 10.19
CA GLY A 66 2.50 -1.56 11.24
C GLY A 66 2.85 -3.01 11.65
N GLY A 67 4.04 -3.49 11.33
CA GLY A 67 4.47 -4.87 11.58
C GLY A 67 3.80 -5.92 10.69
N ASN A 68 3.00 -5.51 9.70
CA ASN A 68 2.29 -6.42 8.81
C ASN A 68 2.71 -6.19 7.35
N GLY A 69 3.81 -6.81 6.96
CA GLY A 69 4.34 -6.76 5.59
C GLY A 69 3.42 -7.43 4.57
N ALA A 70 2.65 -8.43 4.98
CA ALA A 70 1.72 -9.14 4.11
C ALA A 70 0.65 -8.21 3.53
N VAL A 71 0.11 -7.30 4.36
CA VAL A 71 -0.89 -6.32 3.91
C VAL A 71 -0.24 -5.05 3.40
N PHE A 72 0.75 -4.49 4.11
CA PHE A 72 1.29 -3.18 3.82
C PHE A 72 2.61 -3.19 3.05
N GLY A 73 3.16 -4.38 2.77
CA GLY A 73 4.33 -4.52 1.89
C GLY A 73 4.07 -3.87 0.54
N ALA A 74 5.06 -3.18 0.03
CA ALA A 74 4.92 -2.33 -1.12
C ALA A 74 5.93 -2.65 -2.21
N SER A 75 5.52 -2.41 -3.44
CA SER A 75 6.40 -2.27 -4.60
C SER A 75 6.11 -0.92 -5.24
N THR A 76 7.12 -0.30 -5.82
CA THR A 76 7.00 0.97 -6.52
C THR A 76 6.76 0.70 -7.98
N ASP A 77 5.49 0.61 -8.37
CA ASP A 77 5.06 0.24 -9.72
C ASP A 77 3.88 1.08 -10.19
N GLY A 78 3.37 0.81 -11.38
CA GLY A 78 2.19 1.48 -11.90
C GLY A 78 0.96 1.22 -11.04
N GLY A 79 0.24 2.27 -10.67
CA GLY A 79 -0.91 2.12 -9.80
C GLY A 79 -1.89 3.29 -9.84
N ALA A 80 -3.06 3.02 -9.29
CA ALA A 80 -4.11 3.98 -9.07
C ALA A 80 -4.87 3.68 -7.79
N GLY A 81 -5.43 4.71 -7.17
CA GLY A 81 -6.23 4.54 -5.96
C GLY A 81 -7.19 5.68 -5.74
N ILE A 82 -8.18 5.41 -4.92
CA ILE A 82 -9.20 6.36 -4.52
C ILE A 82 -9.44 6.27 -3.02
N LYS A 83 -9.59 7.42 -2.40
CA LYS A 83 -10.02 7.55 -1.00
C LYS A 83 -11.25 8.44 -0.93
N TYR A 84 -12.20 8.04 -0.10
CA TYR A 84 -13.36 8.83 0.26
C TYR A 84 -13.40 9.10 1.76
N GLU A 85 -13.60 10.36 2.14
CA GLU A 85 -13.74 10.80 3.52
C GLU A 85 -15.20 11.16 3.80
N PHE A 86 -15.79 10.60 4.86
CA PHE A 86 -17.18 10.84 5.22
C PHE A 86 -17.32 12.12 6.04
N GLY A 87 -17.06 13.26 5.39
CA GLY A 87 -17.05 14.58 6.02
C GLY A 87 -16.12 14.63 7.23
N ASP A 88 -16.55 15.29 8.30
CA ASP A 88 -15.78 15.45 9.54
C ASP A 88 -15.95 14.29 10.53
N SER A 89 -16.57 13.19 10.11
CA SER A 89 -16.82 12.05 10.99
C SER A 89 -15.54 11.38 11.51
N GLY A 90 -14.45 11.47 10.74
CA GLY A 90 -13.21 10.72 10.95
C GLY A 90 -13.21 9.36 10.26
N LEU A 91 -14.33 8.97 9.65
CA LEU A 91 -14.42 7.75 8.86
C LEU A 91 -13.92 8.01 7.44
N ALA A 92 -13.10 7.11 6.92
CA ALA A 92 -12.65 7.11 5.55
C ALA A 92 -12.57 5.69 5.01
N MET A 93 -12.72 5.55 3.70
CA MET A 93 -12.46 4.31 2.99
C MET A 93 -11.57 4.55 1.78
N SER A 94 -10.79 3.55 1.41
CA SER A 94 -9.95 3.59 0.22
C SER A 94 -9.87 2.25 -0.45
N THR A 95 -9.62 2.28 -1.75
CA THR A 95 -9.16 1.11 -2.50
C THR A 95 -8.07 1.54 -3.47
N ASN A 96 -7.11 0.67 -3.70
CA ASN A 96 -6.02 0.93 -4.63
C ASN A 96 -5.62 -0.35 -5.36
N TYR A 97 -4.99 -0.15 -6.50
CA TYR A 97 -4.36 -1.16 -7.31
C TYR A 97 -2.91 -0.75 -7.59
N VAL A 98 -1.98 -1.67 -7.44
CA VAL A 98 -0.60 -1.52 -7.90
C VAL A 98 -0.20 -2.79 -8.64
N GLY A 99 0.33 -2.67 -9.86
CA GLY A 99 0.70 -3.79 -10.71
C GLY A 99 2.10 -3.66 -11.25
N LYS A 100 2.85 -4.77 -11.25
CA LYS A 100 4.20 -4.83 -11.81
C LYS A 100 4.13 -4.86 -13.34
N GLY A 101 4.03 -3.69 -13.95
CA GLY A 101 3.76 -3.49 -15.38
C GLY A 101 4.69 -4.22 -16.35
N SER A 102 5.91 -4.55 -15.94
CA SER A 102 6.83 -5.37 -16.72
C SER A 102 6.39 -6.84 -16.88
N LEU A 103 5.38 -7.25 -16.11
CA LEU A 103 4.89 -8.61 -16.04
C LEU A 103 3.43 -8.75 -16.48
N SER A 104 2.78 -7.63 -16.82
CA SER A 104 1.38 -7.58 -17.25
C SER A 104 1.26 -7.50 -18.78
N SER A 105 1.96 -8.37 -19.50
CA SER A 105 1.88 -8.43 -20.97
C SER A 105 0.47 -8.75 -21.49
N SER A 106 -0.37 -9.30 -20.63
CA SER A 106 -1.74 -9.73 -20.97
C SER A 106 -2.83 -8.76 -20.50
N GLY A 107 -2.47 -7.69 -19.78
CA GLY A 107 -3.41 -6.69 -19.26
C GLY A 107 -3.59 -6.73 -17.76
N ILE A 108 -4.36 -5.76 -17.23
CA ILE A 108 -4.63 -5.59 -15.80
C ILE A 108 -5.58 -6.70 -15.32
N LEU A 109 -5.27 -7.33 -14.18
CA LEU A 109 -6.04 -8.41 -13.54
C LEU A 109 -6.22 -9.67 -14.40
N THR A 110 -5.37 -9.89 -15.38
CA THR A 110 -5.31 -11.13 -16.15
C THR A 110 -4.37 -12.15 -15.50
N ASP A 111 -4.43 -13.39 -15.96
CA ASP A 111 -3.48 -14.43 -15.55
C ASP A 111 -2.04 -13.97 -15.80
N GLY A 112 -1.20 -14.02 -14.79
CA GLY A 112 0.17 -13.52 -14.84
C GLY A 112 0.36 -12.03 -14.52
N ASP A 113 -0.72 -11.24 -14.32
CA ASP A 113 -0.61 -9.88 -13.82
C ASP A 113 -0.25 -9.89 -12.32
N LYS A 114 1.02 -9.66 -12.02
CA LYS A 114 1.49 -9.52 -10.63
C LYS A 114 1.00 -8.21 -10.05
N SER A 115 -0.12 -8.28 -9.38
CA SER A 115 -0.79 -7.11 -8.86
C SER A 115 -1.29 -7.28 -7.43
N LYS A 116 -1.61 -6.16 -6.82
CA LYS A 116 -2.13 -6.07 -5.47
C LYS A 116 -3.26 -5.05 -5.43
N ILE A 117 -4.35 -5.44 -4.79
CA ILE A 117 -5.48 -4.56 -4.47
C ILE A 117 -5.60 -4.51 -2.96
N ASP A 118 -5.55 -3.30 -2.40
CA ASP A 118 -5.80 -3.08 -0.98
C ASP A 118 -7.08 -2.26 -0.82
N THR A 119 -7.95 -2.70 0.08
CA THR A 119 -9.15 -1.99 0.48
C THR A 119 -9.11 -1.76 1.98
N MET A 120 -9.23 -0.51 2.41
CA MET A 120 -9.16 -0.10 3.82
C MET A 120 -10.40 0.69 4.21
N ILE A 121 -10.93 0.39 5.39
CA ILE A 121 -11.85 1.25 6.12
C ILE A 121 -11.13 1.69 7.39
N ALA A 122 -11.11 2.98 7.65
CA ALA A 122 -10.40 3.57 8.78
C ALA A 122 -11.26 4.61 9.48
N PHE A 123 -11.21 4.59 10.80
CA PHE A 123 -11.76 5.64 11.65
C PHE A 123 -10.61 6.28 12.41
N THR A 124 -10.40 7.58 12.22
CA THR A 124 -9.27 8.31 12.79
C THR A 124 -9.74 9.59 13.46
N LYS A 125 -9.38 9.77 14.71
CA LYS A 125 -9.52 10.99 15.48
C LYS A 125 -8.16 11.34 16.08
N PRO A 126 -7.96 12.55 16.62
CA PRO A 126 -6.65 12.95 17.15
C PRO A 126 -6.05 11.98 18.16
N GLN A 127 -6.87 11.34 18.98
CA GLN A 127 -6.42 10.47 20.08
C GLN A 127 -6.52 8.99 19.80
N TYR A 128 -7.29 8.55 18.82
CA TYR A 128 -7.52 7.14 18.55
C TYR A 128 -7.74 6.83 17.08
N HIS A 129 -7.40 5.64 16.74
CA HIS A 129 -7.56 5.10 15.39
C HIS A 129 -7.97 3.63 15.47
N ALA A 130 -8.83 3.25 14.54
CA ALA A 130 -9.11 1.86 14.25
C ALA A 130 -9.25 1.68 12.74
N SER A 131 -8.70 0.61 12.20
CA SER A 131 -8.86 0.30 10.78
C SER A 131 -8.84 -1.20 10.51
N VAL A 132 -9.52 -1.58 9.45
CA VAL A 132 -9.43 -2.89 8.83
C VAL A 132 -8.95 -2.71 7.39
N THR A 133 -8.02 -3.56 6.99
CA THR A 133 -7.50 -3.59 5.62
C THR A 133 -7.59 -5.02 5.10
N TYR A 134 -8.13 -5.16 3.92
CA TYR A 134 -8.10 -6.37 3.11
C TYR A 134 -7.13 -6.15 1.95
N SER A 135 -6.26 -7.11 1.73
CA SER A 135 -5.28 -7.12 0.64
C SER A 135 -5.46 -8.38 -0.18
N LYS A 136 -5.75 -8.21 -1.45
CA LYS A 136 -5.75 -9.29 -2.44
C LYS A 136 -4.50 -9.19 -3.29
N GLN A 137 -3.71 -10.26 -3.29
CA GLN A 137 -2.50 -10.37 -4.09
C GLN A 137 -2.73 -11.39 -5.20
N HIS A 138 -2.30 -11.06 -6.39
CA HIS A 138 -2.53 -11.84 -7.60
C HIS A 138 -1.20 -12.24 -8.25
N ALA A 139 -1.18 -13.46 -8.81
CA ALA A 139 -0.09 -14.01 -9.60
C ALA A 139 1.30 -13.95 -8.92
N GLY A 140 1.36 -14.24 -7.61
CA GLY A 140 2.61 -14.22 -6.85
C GLY A 140 3.20 -12.81 -6.70
N TRP A 141 2.36 -11.80 -6.52
CA TRP A 141 2.76 -10.40 -6.30
C TRP A 141 3.89 -10.23 -5.30
N ASP A 142 3.72 -10.84 -4.15
CA ASP A 142 4.71 -10.80 -3.09
C ASP A 142 5.37 -12.16 -2.94
N ALA A 143 6.55 -12.30 -3.55
CA ALA A 143 7.41 -13.46 -3.33
C ALA A 143 8.19 -13.33 -2.00
N HIS A 144 7.70 -12.50 -1.05
CA HIS A 144 8.33 -12.36 0.24
C HIS A 144 8.27 -13.67 1.03
N GLU A 145 9.25 -13.83 1.89
CA GLU A 145 9.45 -14.93 2.82
C GLU A 145 8.22 -15.33 3.66
N TYR A 146 7.23 -14.40 3.80
CA TYR A 146 5.98 -14.64 4.53
C TYR A 146 5.05 -15.68 3.89
N TYR A 147 5.25 -15.98 2.62
CA TYR A 147 4.48 -16.98 1.85
C TYR A 147 5.35 -18.11 1.30
N SER A 148 6.60 -18.21 1.75
CA SER A 148 7.44 -19.36 1.42
C SER A 148 6.90 -20.58 2.16
N THR A 149 6.96 -21.74 1.53
CA THR A 149 6.61 -23.02 2.15
C THR A 149 7.43 -23.31 3.40
N GLU A 150 8.54 -22.66 3.59
CA GLU A 150 9.40 -22.74 4.77
C GLU A 150 8.73 -22.23 6.04
N LEU A 151 8.01 -21.10 5.97
CA LEU A 151 7.28 -20.55 7.12
C LEU A 151 6.08 -21.41 7.51
N ILE A 152 5.45 -22.05 6.53
CA ILE A 152 4.28 -22.91 6.77
C ILE A 152 4.68 -24.26 7.34
N HIS A 153 5.87 -24.77 7.07
CA HIS A 153 6.29 -26.13 7.43
C HIS A 153 7.49 -26.19 8.39
N GLY A 154 8.04 -25.05 8.80
CA GLY A 154 9.17 -25.01 9.74
C GLY A 154 10.48 -25.61 9.20
N ASN A 155 10.62 -25.76 7.92
CA ASN A 155 11.78 -26.36 7.26
C ASN A 155 12.72 -25.27 6.74
N VAL A 156 13.78 -25.01 7.48
CA VAL A 156 14.83 -24.06 7.12
C VAL A 156 15.70 -24.68 6.01
N GLY A 157 15.55 -24.26 4.77
CA GLY A 157 16.47 -24.64 3.71
C GLY A 157 15.92 -24.86 2.30
N SER A 158 14.60 -24.73 2.07
CA SER A 158 14.03 -24.87 0.74
C SER A 158 13.50 -23.52 0.22
N THR A 159 14.18 -22.90 -0.71
CA THR A 159 13.77 -21.66 -1.39
C THR A 159 12.75 -21.92 -2.50
N THR A 160 11.67 -22.62 -2.21
CA THR A 160 10.59 -22.79 -3.18
C THR A 160 9.84 -21.45 -3.28
N LYS A 161 10.17 -20.66 -4.29
CA LYS A 161 9.39 -19.46 -4.64
C LYS A 161 7.97 -19.92 -4.94
N LEU A 162 6.99 -19.23 -4.37
CA LEU A 162 5.60 -19.40 -4.78
C LEU A 162 5.51 -19.25 -6.30
N SER A 163 4.73 -20.11 -6.93
CA SER A 163 4.54 -20.05 -8.38
C SER A 163 3.92 -18.71 -8.78
N SER A 164 4.14 -18.31 -10.02
CA SER A 164 3.54 -17.10 -10.61
C SER A 164 2.01 -17.10 -10.57
N ASP A 165 1.39 -18.22 -10.28
CA ASP A 165 -0.06 -18.41 -10.29
C ASP A 165 -0.68 -18.40 -8.89
N THR A 166 0.12 -18.10 -7.86
CA THR A 166 -0.36 -18.09 -6.47
C THR A 166 -1.06 -16.78 -6.16
N ASN A 167 -2.32 -16.87 -5.78
CA ASN A 167 -3.07 -15.76 -5.21
C ASN A 167 -3.04 -15.85 -3.68
N ALA A 168 -3.05 -14.70 -3.01
CA ALA A 168 -3.08 -14.62 -1.57
C ALA A 168 -4.06 -13.55 -1.09
N ASP A 169 -4.75 -13.86 -0.01
CA ASP A 169 -5.61 -12.92 0.71
C ASP A 169 -5.01 -12.64 2.08
N ALA A 170 -4.89 -11.38 2.44
CA ALA A 170 -4.36 -10.98 3.72
C ALA A 170 -5.22 -9.91 4.38
N TYR A 171 -5.25 -9.93 5.72
CA TYR A 171 -6.05 -9.02 6.50
C TYR A 171 -5.20 -8.34 7.57
N ALA A 172 -5.48 -7.06 7.84
CA ALA A 172 -4.90 -6.35 8.96
C ALA A 172 -5.97 -5.63 9.77
N LEU A 173 -5.92 -5.82 11.09
CA LEU A 173 -6.65 -5.02 12.06
C LEU A 173 -5.65 -4.13 12.77
N ARG A 174 -5.95 -2.84 12.88
CA ARG A 174 -5.08 -1.89 13.55
C ARG A 174 -5.91 -0.99 14.45
N ALA A 175 -5.36 -0.72 15.62
CA ALA A 175 -5.89 0.28 16.53
C ALA A 175 -4.75 0.93 17.30
N TYR A 176 -4.92 2.19 17.66
CA TYR A 176 -4.09 2.85 18.66
C TYR A 176 -4.92 3.86 19.46
N TRP A 177 -4.46 4.10 20.65
CA TRP A 177 -4.90 5.21 21.48
C TRP A 177 -3.69 6.03 21.89
N ARG A 178 -3.82 7.34 21.83
CA ARG A 178 -2.78 8.32 22.19
C ARG A 178 -3.35 9.34 23.16
N PRO A 179 -2.80 9.47 24.38
CA PRO A 179 -3.20 10.51 25.33
C PRO A 179 -2.98 11.92 24.77
N GLU A 180 -3.74 12.90 25.25
CA GLU A 180 -3.65 14.29 24.79
C GLU A 180 -2.27 14.94 25.01
N ASN A 181 -1.51 14.47 25.99
CA ASN A 181 -0.24 15.06 26.43
C ASN A 181 1.00 14.22 26.08
N SER A 182 0.95 13.43 25.04
CA SER A 182 2.08 12.59 24.60
C SER A 182 2.74 13.10 23.32
#